data_a520cc262bd47afda51f9e9e159efad1
#
_entry.id   a520cc262bd47afda51f9e9e159efad1
#
_cell.length_a   1.000
_cell.length_b   1.000
_cell.length_c   1.000
_cell.angle_alpha   90.00
_cell.angle_beta   90.00
_cell.angle_gamma   90.00
#
_symmetry.space_group_name_H-M   'P 1'
#
loop_
_entity.id
_entity.type
_entity.pdbx_description
1 polymer ?
#
loop_
_entity_poly.entity_id
_entity_poly.type
_entity_poly.pdbx_seq_one_letter_code
_entity_poly.pdbx_strand_id
1 'polypeptide(L)'
;MTDFNLDDFLPYQLAELSRRVSAGFSRHYRDRYGISVAEWRVLAHLSQDEAVSVREIHRRVGMDKPKVSRAATRLEAAGYINKVVNESDRRLVELSLTAKGRELISTLAPIASDYQARLMEALGTGADEFVGTVRALTGQMAVEEGNGKDA
;
A
#
# COMPACT_ATOMS: atom_id res chain seq x y z
N MET A 1 12.38 -35.71 -10.82
CA MET A 1 12.42 -34.93 -9.58
C MET A 1 12.97 -33.55 -9.88
N THR A 2 12.22 -32.52 -9.61
CA THR A 2 12.66 -31.14 -9.79
C THR A 2 13.37 -30.67 -8.52
N ASP A 3 14.56 -30.11 -8.68
CA ASP A 3 15.30 -29.49 -7.58
C ASP A 3 14.72 -28.11 -7.20
N PHE A 4 13.39 -28.01 -7.23
CA PHE A 4 12.71 -26.77 -6.84
C PHE A 4 12.60 -26.67 -5.32
N ASN A 5 13.26 -25.67 -4.76
CA ASN A 5 13.18 -25.34 -3.35
C ASN A 5 12.41 -24.04 -3.16
N LEU A 6 11.22 -24.14 -2.57
CA LEU A 6 10.36 -22.99 -2.34
C LEU A 6 11.03 -21.93 -1.44
N ASP A 7 11.79 -22.36 -0.45
CA ASP A 7 12.43 -21.44 0.50
C ASP A 7 13.51 -20.57 -0.17
N ASP A 8 14.08 -21.02 -1.26
CA ASP A 8 15.08 -20.28 -2.04
C ASP A 8 14.46 -19.51 -3.21
N PHE A 9 13.16 -19.65 -3.43
CA PHE A 9 12.45 -19.00 -4.53
C PHE A 9 12.12 -17.55 -4.18
N LEU A 10 12.75 -16.61 -4.88
CA LEU A 10 12.66 -15.18 -4.56
C LEU A 10 11.23 -14.63 -4.48
N PRO A 11 10.31 -14.95 -5.42
CA PRO A 11 8.93 -14.48 -5.30
C PRO A 11 8.25 -14.88 -3.99
N TYR A 12 8.49 -16.08 -3.51
CA TYR A 12 7.97 -16.57 -2.23
C TYR A 12 8.60 -15.82 -1.05
N GLN A 13 9.93 -15.64 -1.08
CA GLN A 13 10.66 -14.92 -0.04
C GLN A 13 10.16 -13.47 0.08
N LEU A 14 9.93 -12.80 -1.05
CA LEU A 14 9.43 -11.42 -1.07
C LEU A 14 8.00 -11.33 -0.56
N ALA A 15 7.14 -12.27 -0.93
CA ALA A 15 5.75 -12.32 -0.46
C ALA A 15 5.69 -12.51 1.06
N GLU A 16 6.50 -13.43 1.61
CA GLU A 16 6.58 -13.69 3.06
C GLU A 16 7.13 -12.48 3.81
N LEU A 17 8.20 -11.87 3.30
CA LEU A 17 8.79 -10.68 3.92
C LEU A 17 7.78 -9.53 3.94
N SER A 18 7.13 -9.25 2.81
CA SER A 18 6.11 -8.21 2.70
C SER A 18 4.98 -8.43 3.70
N ARG A 19 4.48 -9.67 3.80
CA ARG A 19 3.42 -10.02 4.75
C ARG A 19 3.84 -9.75 6.20
N ARG A 20 5.04 -10.18 6.58
CA ARG A 20 5.54 -10.02 7.95
C ARG A 20 5.81 -8.57 8.31
N VAL A 21 6.42 -7.81 7.41
CA VAL A 21 6.72 -6.39 7.61
C VAL A 21 5.41 -5.59 7.72
N SER A 22 4.45 -5.86 6.84
CA SER A 22 3.13 -5.21 6.88
C SER A 22 2.37 -5.57 8.16
N ALA A 23 2.41 -6.83 8.59
CA ALA A 23 1.77 -7.27 9.83
C ALA A 23 2.40 -6.59 11.06
N GLY A 24 3.72 -6.44 11.07
CA GLY A 24 4.42 -5.75 12.15
C GLY A 24 3.99 -4.31 12.32
N PHE A 25 3.84 -3.58 11.22
CA PHE A 25 3.34 -2.20 11.27
C PHE A 25 1.85 -2.14 11.61
N SER A 26 1.04 -3.10 11.15
CA SER A 26 -0.40 -3.11 11.39
C SER A 26 -0.79 -3.13 12.87
N ARG A 27 0.09 -3.61 13.75
CA ARG A 27 -0.13 -3.60 15.20
C ARG A 27 -0.38 -2.21 15.76
N HIS A 28 0.15 -1.17 15.09
CA HIS A 28 0.03 0.21 15.54
C HIS A 28 -1.30 0.87 15.20
N TYR A 29 -2.07 0.31 14.25
CA TYR A 29 -3.32 0.92 13.82
C TYR A 29 -4.54 -0.01 13.87
N ARG A 30 -4.32 -1.32 13.87
CA ARG A 30 -5.41 -2.31 13.78
C ARG A 30 -6.31 -2.31 14.99
N ASP A 31 -5.74 -2.47 16.17
CA ASP A 31 -6.51 -2.58 17.41
C ASP A 31 -7.06 -1.22 17.87
N ARG A 32 -6.28 -0.17 17.69
CA ARG A 32 -6.62 1.17 18.16
C ARG A 32 -7.64 1.87 17.28
N TYR A 33 -7.53 1.69 15.96
CA TYR A 33 -8.37 2.42 15.00
C TYR A 33 -9.26 1.51 14.16
N GLY A 34 -9.15 0.20 14.30
CA GLY A 34 -9.95 -0.77 13.56
C GLY A 34 -9.67 -0.76 12.05
N ILE A 35 -8.46 -0.37 11.65
CA ILE A 35 -8.06 -0.23 10.24
C ILE A 35 -7.27 -1.46 9.79
N SER A 36 -7.64 -2.01 8.63
CA SER A 36 -6.93 -3.13 8.01
C SER A 36 -5.70 -2.65 7.22
N VAL A 37 -4.85 -3.60 6.82
CA VAL A 37 -3.70 -3.29 5.94
C VAL A 37 -4.16 -2.66 4.63
N ALA A 38 -5.26 -3.18 4.05
CA ALA A 38 -5.82 -2.63 2.80
C ALA A 38 -6.27 -1.17 2.98
N GLU A 39 -6.97 -0.88 4.08
CA GLU A 39 -7.44 0.47 4.40
C GLU A 39 -6.26 1.42 4.66
N TRP A 40 -5.25 0.96 5.39
CA TRP A 40 -4.03 1.74 5.59
C TRP A 40 -3.35 2.12 4.27
N ARG A 41 -3.26 1.18 3.33
CA ARG A 41 -2.65 1.45 2.02
C ARG A 41 -3.42 2.51 1.25
N VAL A 42 -4.75 2.47 1.28
CA VAL A 42 -5.59 3.49 0.66
C VAL A 42 -5.35 4.86 1.32
N LEU A 43 -5.39 4.92 2.65
CA LEU A 43 -5.14 6.16 3.39
C LEU A 43 -3.75 6.74 3.09
N ALA A 44 -2.73 5.89 3.07
CA ALA A 44 -1.36 6.31 2.79
C ALA A 44 -1.24 6.93 1.39
N HIS A 45 -1.88 6.35 0.39
CA HIS A 45 -1.89 6.93 -0.95
C HIS A 45 -2.63 8.26 -1.00
N LEU A 46 -3.76 8.36 -0.31
CA LEU A 46 -4.52 9.60 -0.26
C LEU A 46 -3.78 10.72 0.48
N SER A 47 -2.84 10.37 1.35
CA SER A 47 -2.01 11.37 2.04
C SER A 47 -1.00 12.06 1.12
N GLN A 48 -0.71 11.48 -0.04
CA GLN A 48 0.28 12.00 -0.98
C GLN A 48 -0.34 12.94 -2.03
N ASP A 49 -1.64 12.86 -2.24
CA ASP A 49 -2.36 13.65 -3.26
C ASP A 49 -3.67 14.18 -2.69
N GLU A 50 -4.20 15.29 -3.25
CA GLU A 50 -5.45 15.89 -2.77
C GLU A 50 -6.67 15.01 -3.06
N ALA A 51 -6.72 14.43 -4.26
CA ALA A 51 -7.79 13.54 -4.68
C ALA A 51 -7.23 12.49 -5.63
N VAL A 52 -7.66 11.24 -5.46
CA VAL A 52 -7.17 10.12 -6.27
C VAL A 52 -8.36 9.25 -6.66
N SER A 53 -8.40 8.84 -7.92
CA SER A 53 -9.44 7.91 -8.39
C SER A 53 -9.22 6.50 -7.83
N VAL A 54 -10.31 5.75 -7.66
CA VAL A 54 -10.24 4.34 -7.25
C VAL A 54 -9.37 3.53 -8.22
N ARG A 55 -9.47 3.83 -9.51
CA ARG A 55 -8.66 3.19 -10.56
C ARG A 55 -7.17 3.42 -10.35
N GLU A 56 -6.79 4.65 -10.00
CA GLU A 56 -5.38 5.00 -9.77
C GLU A 56 -4.83 4.34 -8.51
N ILE A 57 -5.62 4.29 -7.44
CA ILE A 57 -5.23 3.59 -6.22
C ILE A 57 -5.03 2.11 -6.49
N HIS A 58 -5.92 1.48 -7.23
CA HIS A 58 -5.79 0.08 -7.61
C HIS A 58 -4.46 -0.19 -8.32
N ARG A 59 -4.02 0.70 -9.20
CA ARG A 59 -2.74 0.57 -9.90
C ARG A 59 -1.55 0.71 -8.96
N ARG A 60 -1.62 1.63 -7.99
CA ARG A 60 -0.50 1.95 -7.09
C ARG A 60 -0.32 0.96 -5.95
N VAL A 61 -1.41 0.47 -5.36
CA VAL A 61 -1.33 -0.37 -4.16
C VAL A 61 -1.12 -1.85 -4.43
N GLY A 62 -1.22 -2.28 -5.69
CA GLY A 62 -1.07 -3.69 -6.04
C GLY A 62 -2.19 -4.59 -5.50
N MET A 63 -3.35 -4.01 -5.21
CA MET A 63 -4.55 -4.76 -4.80
C MET A 63 -5.56 -4.78 -5.92
N ASP A 64 -6.42 -5.80 -5.97
CA ASP A 64 -7.49 -5.86 -6.96
C ASP A 64 -8.55 -4.78 -6.68
N LYS A 65 -9.31 -4.41 -7.73
CA LYS A 65 -10.36 -3.40 -7.65
C LYS A 65 -11.39 -3.68 -6.55
N PRO A 66 -11.93 -4.91 -6.38
CA PRO A 66 -12.88 -5.20 -5.32
C PRO A 66 -12.32 -4.92 -3.92
N LYS A 67 -11.05 -5.23 -3.66
CA LYS A 67 -10.42 -4.94 -2.36
C LYS A 67 -10.31 -3.45 -2.11
N VAL A 68 -9.89 -2.68 -3.11
CA VAL A 68 -9.80 -1.22 -3.01
C VAL A 68 -11.18 -0.62 -2.76
N SER A 69 -12.20 -1.07 -3.50
CA SER A 69 -13.58 -0.59 -3.35
C SER A 69 -14.13 -0.90 -1.96
N ARG A 70 -13.91 -2.09 -1.43
CA ARG A 70 -14.34 -2.46 -0.07
C ARG A 70 -13.63 -1.64 1.00
N ALA A 71 -12.32 -1.45 0.85
CA ALA A 71 -11.54 -0.62 1.77
C ALA A 71 -12.06 0.82 1.76
N ALA A 72 -12.31 1.39 0.59
CA ALA A 72 -12.86 2.73 0.43
C ALA A 72 -14.24 2.86 1.10
N THR A 73 -15.12 1.88 0.90
CA THR A 73 -16.45 1.88 1.51
C THR A 73 -16.38 1.89 3.04
N ARG A 74 -15.50 1.08 3.61
CA ARG A 74 -15.31 1.03 5.08
C ARG A 74 -14.72 2.33 5.61
N LEU A 75 -13.74 2.90 4.91
CA LEU A 75 -13.11 4.17 5.31
C LEU A 75 -14.10 5.33 5.23
N GLU A 76 -14.94 5.36 4.21
CA GLU A 76 -16.00 6.36 4.09
C GLU A 76 -16.99 6.24 5.25
N ALA A 77 -17.45 5.03 5.55
CA ALA A 77 -18.37 4.76 6.65
C ALA A 77 -17.78 5.17 8.01
N ALA A 78 -16.47 5.00 8.18
CA ALA A 78 -15.75 5.41 9.40
C ALA A 78 -15.44 6.91 9.44
N GLY A 79 -15.71 7.65 8.36
CA GLY A 79 -15.51 9.10 8.29
C GLY A 79 -14.11 9.55 7.96
N TYR A 80 -13.24 8.66 7.49
CA TYR A 80 -11.84 8.99 7.17
C TYR A 80 -11.65 9.53 5.75
N ILE A 81 -12.55 9.20 4.85
CA ILE A 81 -12.46 9.64 3.45
C ILE A 81 -13.81 10.13 2.94
N ASN A 82 -13.73 10.99 1.93
CA ASN A 82 -14.85 11.39 1.08
C ASN A 82 -14.79 10.61 -0.23
N LYS A 83 -15.95 10.31 -0.77
CA LYS A 83 -16.10 9.62 -2.03
C LYS A 83 -17.00 10.45 -2.92
N VAL A 84 -16.48 10.86 -4.07
CA VAL A 84 -17.22 11.67 -5.04
C VAL A 84 -17.31 10.92 -6.35
N VAL A 85 -18.54 10.67 -6.82
CA VAL A 85 -18.80 10.06 -8.11
C VAL A 85 -18.84 11.17 -9.14
N ASN A 86 -18.10 11.01 -10.25
CA ASN A 86 -18.10 11.98 -11.35
C ASN A 86 -19.48 11.97 -12.02
N GLU A 87 -20.12 13.15 -12.12
CA GLU A 87 -21.46 13.28 -12.72
C GLU A 87 -21.48 12.95 -14.22
N SER A 88 -20.40 13.27 -14.91
CA SER A 88 -20.26 13.00 -16.35
C SER A 88 -19.93 11.53 -16.66
N ASP A 89 -19.21 10.86 -15.77
CA ASP A 89 -18.86 9.45 -15.90
C ASP A 89 -18.87 8.79 -14.53
N ARG A 90 -19.97 8.08 -14.21
CA ARG A 90 -20.17 7.41 -12.91
C ARG A 90 -19.21 6.28 -12.63
N ARG A 91 -18.42 5.86 -13.62
CA ARG A 91 -17.37 4.87 -13.43
C ARG A 91 -16.12 5.49 -12.80
N LEU A 92 -16.02 6.81 -12.80
CA LEU A 92 -14.93 7.56 -12.18
C LEU A 92 -15.35 7.98 -10.78
N VAL A 93 -14.69 7.39 -9.79
CA VAL A 93 -14.89 7.69 -8.37
C VAL A 93 -13.60 8.24 -7.81
N GLU A 94 -13.66 9.44 -7.25
CA GLU A 94 -12.53 10.09 -6.60
C GLU A 94 -12.63 9.98 -5.09
N LEU A 95 -11.49 9.71 -4.45
CA LEU A 95 -11.35 9.61 -3.01
C LEU A 95 -10.43 10.71 -2.50
N SER A 96 -10.77 11.26 -1.34
CA SER A 96 -9.95 12.26 -0.65
C SER A 96 -10.07 12.07 0.86
N LEU A 97 -9.05 12.53 1.60
CA LEU A 97 -9.09 12.48 3.05
C LEU A 97 -10.03 13.53 3.62
N THR A 98 -10.79 13.16 4.65
CA THR A 98 -11.49 14.11 5.51
C THR A 98 -10.51 14.73 6.52
N ALA A 99 -10.95 15.71 7.29
CA ALA A 99 -10.17 16.24 8.42
C ALA A 99 -9.79 15.12 9.40
N LYS A 100 -10.72 14.22 9.69
CA LYS A 100 -10.47 13.04 10.53
C LYS A 100 -9.42 12.11 9.94
N GLY A 101 -9.46 11.89 8.62
CA GLY A 101 -8.46 11.09 7.90
C GLY A 101 -7.08 11.71 7.95
N ARG A 102 -6.99 13.02 7.75
CA ARG A 102 -5.71 13.74 7.85
C ARG A 102 -5.13 13.68 9.26
N GLU A 103 -5.98 13.80 10.27
CA GLU A 103 -5.57 13.68 11.67
C GLU A 103 -5.01 12.28 11.97
N LEU A 104 -5.68 11.24 11.48
CA LEU A 104 -5.20 9.88 11.64
C LEU A 104 -3.82 9.68 10.99
N ILE A 105 -3.64 10.16 9.77
CA ILE A 105 -2.35 10.09 9.07
C ILE A 105 -1.28 10.85 9.86
N SER A 106 -1.60 12.03 10.37
CA SER A 106 -0.66 12.81 11.20
C SER A 106 -0.22 12.07 12.46
N THR A 107 -1.12 11.28 13.04
CA THR A 107 -0.82 10.44 14.20
C THR A 107 0.04 9.23 13.84
N LEU A 108 -0.25 8.60 12.70
CA LEU A 108 0.45 7.38 12.28
C LEU A 108 1.80 7.66 11.59
N ALA A 109 1.97 8.84 10.97
CA ALA A 109 3.20 9.16 10.23
C ALA A 109 4.46 9.06 11.08
N PRO A 110 4.54 9.61 12.31
CA PRO A 110 5.73 9.44 13.15
C PRO A 110 5.99 7.97 13.52
N ILE A 111 4.93 7.20 13.75
CA ILE A 111 5.03 5.76 14.06
C ILE A 111 5.58 5.02 12.84
N ALA A 112 5.12 5.37 11.65
CA ALA A 112 5.62 4.80 10.39
C ALA A 112 7.11 5.13 10.19
N SER A 113 7.51 6.37 10.48
CA SER A 113 8.91 6.79 10.39
C SER A 113 9.80 6.03 11.36
N ASP A 114 9.34 5.83 12.60
CA ASP A 114 10.08 5.03 13.59
C ASP A 114 10.18 3.57 13.18
N TYR A 115 9.12 3.02 12.64
CA TYR A 115 9.11 1.65 12.12
C TYR A 115 10.10 1.49 10.96
N GLN A 116 10.09 2.44 10.03
CA GLN A 116 11.04 2.49 8.91
C GLN A 116 12.48 2.54 9.42
N ALA A 117 12.76 3.40 10.41
CA ALA A 117 14.10 3.52 10.99
C ALA A 117 14.59 2.20 11.60
N ARG A 118 13.70 1.47 12.29
CA ARG A 118 14.03 0.15 12.85
C ARG A 118 14.32 -0.89 11.77
N LEU A 119 13.58 -0.86 10.67
CA LEU A 119 13.86 -1.75 9.53
C LEU A 119 15.23 -1.44 8.91
N MET A 120 15.53 -0.17 8.73
CA MET A 120 16.84 0.26 8.18
C MET A 120 17.97 -0.15 9.11
N GLU A 121 17.79 -0.02 10.41
CA GLU A 121 18.77 -0.47 11.42
C GLU A 121 18.98 -1.98 11.35
N ALA A 122 17.92 -2.75 11.22
CA ALA A 122 18.00 -4.20 11.08
C ALA A 122 18.75 -4.65 9.81
N LEU A 123 18.64 -3.87 8.73
CA LEU A 123 19.39 -4.12 7.50
C LEU A 123 20.87 -3.78 7.62
N GLY A 124 21.23 -2.90 8.55
CA GLY A 124 22.62 -2.53 8.81
C GLY A 124 23.27 -1.74 7.68
N THR A 125 24.54 -2.00 7.41
CA THR A 125 25.34 -1.25 6.41
C THR A 125 24.84 -1.42 4.97
N GLY A 126 24.06 -2.46 4.67
CA GLY A 126 23.49 -2.71 3.35
C GLY A 126 22.12 -2.07 3.13
N ALA A 127 21.62 -1.26 4.06
CA ALA A 127 20.25 -0.73 4.02
C ALA A 127 19.96 0.08 2.75
N ASP A 128 20.81 1.05 2.43
CA ASP A 128 20.61 1.91 1.26
C ASP A 128 20.71 1.15 -0.05
N GLU A 129 21.64 0.22 -0.14
CA GLU A 129 21.78 -0.67 -1.31
C GLU A 129 20.54 -1.54 -1.48
N PHE A 130 20.04 -2.11 -0.38
CA PHE A 130 18.83 -2.93 -0.40
C PHE A 130 17.61 -2.14 -0.90
N VAL A 131 17.38 -0.95 -0.37
CA VAL A 131 16.26 -0.07 -0.78
C VAL A 131 16.41 0.29 -2.26
N GLY A 132 17.62 0.61 -2.71
CA GLY A 132 17.90 0.91 -4.11
C GLY A 132 17.60 -0.28 -5.03
N THR A 133 17.97 -1.48 -4.61
CA THR A 133 17.70 -2.70 -5.35
C THR A 133 16.19 -3.00 -5.43
N VAL A 134 15.46 -2.82 -4.32
CA VAL A 134 14.00 -2.97 -4.31
C VAL A 134 13.35 -2.00 -5.31
N ARG A 135 13.76 -0.74 -5.32
CA ARG A 135 13.24 0.25 -6.28
C ARG A 135 13.52 -0.14 -7.73
N ALA A 136 14.75 -0.56 -8.01
CA ALA A 136 15.15 -0.95 -9.36
C ALA A 136 14.35 -2.15 -9.85
N LEU A 137 14.20 -3.17 -9.02
CA LEU A 137 13.44 -4.36 -9.36
C LEU A 137 11.95 -4.05 -9.54
N THR A 138 11.39 -3.22 -8.66
CA THR A 138 9.99 -2.77 -8.76
C THR A 138 9.75 -2.06 -10.10
N GLY A 139 10.66 -1.16 -10.48
CA GLY A 139 10.58 -0.45 -11.76
C GLY A 139 10.67 -1.38 -12.96
N GLN A 140 11.58 -2.36 -12.91
CA GLN A 140 11.73 -3.35 -13.98
C GLN A 140 10.45 -4.20 -14.13
N MET A 141 9.88 -4.66 -13.03
CA MET A 141 8.64 -5.45 -13.05
C MET A 141 7.46 -4.64 -13.58
N ALA A 142 7.36 -3.36 -13.27
CA ALA A 142 6.33 -2.46 -13.77
C ALA A 142 6.40 -2.32 -15.31
N VAL A 143 7.61 -2.22 -15.88
CA VAL A 143 7.82 -2.17 -17.33
C VAL A 143 7.35 -3.47 -17.99
N GLU A 144 7.69 -4.61 -17.41
CA GLU A 144 7.27 -5.93 -17.94
C GLU A 144 5.75 -6.10 -17.92
N GLU A 145 5.07 -5.65 -16.85
CA GLU A 145 3.60 -5.67 -16.78
C GLU A 145 2.97 -4.78 -17.86
N GLY A 146 3.54 -3.59 -18.11
CA GLY A 146 3.10 -2.70 -19.17
C GLY A 146 3.20 -3.34 -20.54
N ASN A 147 4.32 -3.99 -20.84
CA ASN A 147 4.54 -4.69 -22.11
C ASN A 147 3.64 -5.92 -22.28
N GLY A 148 3.31 -6.60 -21.19
CA GLY A 148 2.43 -7.77 -21.20
C GLY A 148 0.96 -7.45 -21.51
N LYS A 149 0.54 -6.21 -21.32
CA LYS A 149 -0.84 -5.78 -21.61
C LYS A 149 -1.06 -5.40 -23.08
N ASP A 150 0.02 -5.10 -23.79
CA ASP A 150 -0.01 -4.74 -25.21
C ASP A 150 0.14 -5.96 -26.13
N ALA A 151 0.38 -7.09 -25.55
CA ALA A 151 0.42 -8.38 -26.24
C ALA A 151 -0.88 -9.15 -26.02
#